data_049bc5dab973799fdf545114df7e844a
#
_entry.id   049bc5dab973799fdf545114df7e844a
#
_cell.length_a   1.000
_cell.length_b   1.000
_cell.length_c   1.000
_cell.angle_alpha   90.00
_cell.angle_beta   90.00
_cell.angle_gamma   90.00
#
_symmetry.space_group_name_H-M   'P 1'
#
loop_
_entity.id
_entity.type
_entity.pdbx_description
1 polymer ?
#
loop_
_entity_poly.entity_id
_entity_poly.type
_entity_poly.pdbx_seq_one_letter_code
_entity_poly.pdbx_strand_id
1 'polypeptide(L)'
;MKKTLVAFLLLLTLTTFAQKKKPSTPTAETAKLSPDSVFKSLQWRNIGPTRGGRANAISGVVNNSKRFYAGYTGGGVWETIDGGLKWKNISDGFFNVGSIGDIAVSESDPNVVYVGSGEHAVRGVMTSYGDGVYKSTNGGATWKNIGLEKTRHIADIAVHPTNSGIVYVAAQGTVHGPNNERGVYKSVDG
;
A
#
# COMPACT_ATOMS: atom_id res chain seq x y z
N MET A 1 -4.30 93.21 -39.79
CA MET A 1 -3.38 92.04 -39.79
C MET A 1 -3.38 91.19 -38.50
N LYS A 2 -4.30 91.33 -37.54
CA LYS A 2 -4.32 90.55 -36.27
C LYS A 2 -5.51 89.57 -36.18
N LYS A 3 -6.42 89.55 -37.12
CA LYS A 3 -7.59 88.63 -37.07
C LYS A 3 -7.43 87.35 -37.90
N THR A 4 -6.51 87.33 -38.82
CA THR A 4 -6.24 86.12 -39.68
C THR A 4 -5.30 85.12 -39.02
N LEU A 5 -4.50 85.52 -38.01
CA LEU A 5 -3.56 84.63 -37.30
C LEU A 5 -4.24 83.74 -36.28
N VAL A 6 -5.39 84.21 -35.72
CA VAL A 6 -6.14 83.41 -34.71
C VAL A 6 -6.94 82.26 -35.34
N ALA A 7 -7.40 82.47 -36.58
CA ALA A 7 -8.14 81.42 -37.31
C ALA A 7 -7.24 80.22 -37.72
N PHE A 8 -5.94 80.47 -37.92
CA PHE A 8 -4.99 79.40 -38.34
C PHE A 8 -4.49 78.56 -37.17
N LEU A 9 -4.52 79.15 -35.94
CA LEU A 9 -4.16 78.43 -34.72
C LEU A 9 -5.25 77.51 -34.22
N LEU A 10 -6.51 77.78 -34.58
CA LEU A 10 -7.63 76.92 -34.13
C LEU A 10 -7.89 75.70 -35.06
N LEU A 11 -7.28 75.65 -36.22
CA LEU A 11 -7.40 74.50 -37.14
C LEU A 11 -6.35 73.40 -36.92
N LEU A 12 -5.33 73.68 -36.06
CA LEU A 12 -4.23 72.73 -35.84
C LEU A 12 -4.51 71.77 -34.63
N THR A 13 -5.62 71.91 -33.93
CA THR A 13 -5.88 71.13 -32.73
C THR A 13 -6.92 70.02 -32.90
N LEU A 14 -7.38 69.74 -34.11
CA LEU A 14 -8.45 68.74 -34.33
C LEU A 14 -8.03 67.45 -35.05
N THR A 15 -6.73 67.13 -35.08
CA THR A 15 -6.30 65.81 -35.59
C THR A 15 -5.72 64.97 -34.50
N THR A 16 -6.45 64.78 -33.39
CA THR A 16 -6.21 63.62 -32.54
C THR A 16 -6.87 62.42 -33.18
N PHE A 17 -6.13 61.70 -34.00
CA PHE A 17 -6.54 60.36 -34.42
C PHE A 17 -6.78 59.50 -33.20
N ALA A 18 -8.01 59.21 -32.92
CA ALA A 18 -8.36 58.14 -32.02
C ALA A 18 -7.83 56.81 -32.59
N GLN A 19 -6.65 56.42 -32.16
CA GLN A 19 -6.18 55.06 -32.42
C GLN A 19 -7.16 54.10 -31.80
N LYS A 20 -8.00 53.50 -32.61
CA LYS A 20 -8.82 52.38 -32.22
C LYS A 20 -7.91 51.26 -31.72
N LYS A 21 -7.86 51.08 -30.40
CA LYS A 21 -7.13 50.01 -29.74
C LYS A 21 -7.65 48.71 -30.34
N LYS A 22 -6.81 48.01 -31.12
CA LYS A 22 -7.09 46.71 -31.69
C LYS A 22 -7.51 45.82 -30.52
N PRO A 23 -8.65 45.11 -30.52
CA PRO A 23 -8.98 44.20 -29.47
C PRO A 23 -7.86 43.20 -29.40
N SER A 24 -7.21 43.17 -28.22
CA SER A 24 -6.26 42.11 -27.90
C SER A 24 -7.05 40.80 -27.88
N THR A 25 -6.83 39.96 -28.86
CA THR A 25 -7.29 38.57 -28.82
C THR A 25 -6.81 38.01 -27.49
N PRO A 26 -7.65 37.48 -26.64
CA PRO A 26 -7.20 36.84 -25.43
C PRO A 26 -6.30 35.67 -25.87
N THR A 27 -5.01 35.80 -25.64
CA THR A 27 -4.09 34.68 -25.75
C THR A 27 -4.63 33.65 -24.76
N ALA A 28 -5.18 32.57 -25.29
CA ALA A 28 -5.57 31.44 -24.46
C ALA A 28 -4.31 31.00 -23.73
N GLU A 29 -4.24 31.37 -22.46
CA GLU A 29 -3.22 30.86 -21.55
C GLU A 29 -3.45 29.36 -21.52
N THR A 30 -2.59 28.62 -22.23
CA THR A 30 -2.60 27.17 -22.16
C THR A 30 -2.33 26.81 -20.72
N ALA A 31 -3.40 26.52 -19.97
CA ALA A 31 -3.33 26.06 -18.62
C ALA A 31 -2.35 24.87 -18.61
N LYS A 32 -1.18 25.05 -18.00
CA LYS A 32 -0.24 23.97 -17.80
C LYS A 32 -0.94 22.94 -16.93
N LEU A 33 -1.42 21.87 -17.56
CA LEU A 33 -1.98 20.74 -16.86
C LEU A 33 -0.86 20.16 -15.98
N SER A 34 -1.00 20.27 -14.67
CA SER A 34 -0.10 19.58 -13.77
C SER A 34 -0.35 18.07 -13.86
N PRO A 35 0.67 17.23 -13.75
CA PRO A 35 0.48 15.78 -13.70
C PRO A 35 -0.60 15.38 -12.70
N ASP A 36 -0.62 16.00 -11.54
CA ASP A 36 -1.61 15.74 -10.49
C ASP A 36 -3.04 16.07 -10.92
N SER A 37 -3.26 17.12 -11.73
CA SER A 37 -4.59 17.46 -12.22
C SER A 37 -5.09 16.48 -13.29
N VAL A 38 -4.18 15.96 -14.12
CA VAL A 38 -4.49 14.98 -15.17
C VAL A 38 -4.83 13.63 -14.56
N PHE A 39 -4.08 13.22 -13.53
CA PHE A 39 -4.22 11.89 -12.94
C PHE A 39 -5.22 11.82 -11.78
N LYS A 40 -5.75 12.96 -11.34
CA LYS A 40 -6.70 13.03 -10.20
C LYS A 40 -7.95 12.17 -10.37
N SER A 41 -8.39 11.94 -11.60
CA SER A 41 -9.55 11.08 -11.92
C SER A 41 -9.20 9.60 -12.06
N LEU A 42 -7.90 9.26 -12.12
CA LEU A 42 -7.47 7.87 -12.20
C LEU A 42 -7.57 7.22 -10.83
N GLN A 43 -8.25 6.09 -10.79
CA GLN A 43 -8.32 5.25 -9.60
C GLN A 43 -7.74 3.88 -9.92
N TRP A 44 -6.85 3.42 -9.08
CA TRP A 44 -6.35 2.07 -9.17
C TRP A 44 -7.46 1.09 -8.81
N ARG A 45 -7.72 0.14 -9.68
CA ARG A 45 -8.64 -0.96 -9.44
C ARG A 45 -7.90 -2.27 -9.63
N ASN A 46 -7.94 -3.13 -8.63
CA ASN A 46 -7.47 -4.49 -8.80
C ASN A 46 -8.43 -5.23 -9.75
N ILE A 47 -7.94 -5.61 -10.92
CA ILE A 47 -8.70 -6.31 -11.94
C ILE A 47 -8.40 -7.81 -11.97
N GLY A 48 -7.60 -8.30 -11.00
CA GLY A 48 -7.08 -9.66 -11.05
C GLY A 48 -5.96 -9.82 -12.10
N PRO A 49 -5.53 -11.00 -12.45
CA PRO A 49 -6.02 -12.25 -11.86
C PRO A 49 -5.78 -12.27 -10.37
N THR A 50 -6.65 -12.91 -9.65
CA THR A 50 -6.52 -13.15 -8.21
C THR A 50 -5.44 -14.20 -7.92
N ARG A 51 -4.34 -14.13 -8.68
CA ARG A 51 -3.13 -14.92 -8.44
C ARG A 51 -2.22 -14.09 -7.55
N GLY A 52 -2.24 -14.39 -6.28
CA GLY A 52 -1.34 -13.79 -5.31
C GLY A 52 0.11 -14.25 -5.41
N GLY A 53 0.49 -15.00 -6.44
CA GLY A 53 1.81 -15.63 -6.55
C GLY A 53 1.80 -17.03 -5.93
N ARG A 54 2.97 -17.43 -5.37
CA ARG A 54 3.07 -18.70 -4.63
C ARG A 54 2.44 -18.54 -3.26
N ALA A 55 1.54 -19.44 -2.90
CA ALA A 55 1.06 -19.54 -1.52
C ALA A 55 2.14 -20.21 -0.65
N ASN A 56 2.53 -19.54 0.41
CA ASN A 56 3.49 -20.06 1.40
C ASN A 56 2.78 -20.47 2.69
N ALA A 57 1.69 -19.84 3.01
CA ALA A 57 0.95 -20.06 4.24
C ALA A 57 -0.53 -20.19 3.97
N ILE A 58 -1.17 -21.06 4.73
CA ILE A 58 -2.62 -21.17 4.79
C ILE A 58 -3.02 -21.51 6.24
N SER A 59 -4.04 -20.84 6.74
CA SER A 59 -4.58 -21.08 8.08
C SER A 59 -6.09 -21.06 8.05
N GLY A 60 -6.71 -22.06 8.65
CA GLY A 60 -8.14 -22.11 8.87
C GLY A 60 -8.54 -21.53 10.23
N VAL A 61 -9.79 -21.16 10.38
CA VAL A 61 -10.35 -20.69 11.63
C VAL A 61 -11.08 -21.84 12.31
N VAL A 62 -10.68 -22.15 13.56
CA VAL A 62 -11.33 -23.21 14.36
C VAL A 62 -12.82 -22.92 14.48
N ASN A 63 -13.67 -23.94 14.32
CA ASN A 63 -15.13 -23.86 14.34
C ASN A 63 -15.77 -22.99 13.23
N ASN A 64 -15.00 -22.60 12.22
CA ASN A 64 -15.54 -21.90 11.05
C ASN A 64 -14.98 -22.50 9.73
N SER A 65 -15.65 -23.51 9.21
CA SER A 65 -15.23 -24.24 8.01
C SER A 65 -15.25 -23.43 6.69
N LYS A 66 -15.69 -22.18 6.75
CA LYS A 66 -15.75 -21.30 5.58
C LYS A 66 -14.70 -20.19 5.61
N ARG A 67 -14.02 -19.97 6.76
CA ARG A 67 -13.05 -18.89 6.91
C ARG A 67 -11.64 -19.42 6.89
N PHE A 68 -10.84 -18.90 5.95
CA PHE A 68 -9.43 -19.22 5.78
C PHE A 68 -8.64 -17.96 5.46
N TYR A 69 -7.36 -18.02 5.80
CA TYR A 69 -6.38 -17.03 5.41
C TYR A 69 -5.31 -17.68 4.54
N ALA A 70 -4.86 -16.97 3.51
CA ALA A 70 -3.78 -17.42 2.64
C ALA A 70 -2.72 -16.33 2.50
N GLY A 71 -1.45 -16.71 2.65
CA GLY A 71 -0.29 -15.84 2.52
C GLY A 71 0.49 -16.16 1.26
N TYR A 72 0.83 -15.13 0.49
CA TYR A 72 1.48 -15.28 -0.79
C TYR A 72 2.82 -14.57 -0.83
N THR A 73 3.73 -15.08 -1.67
CA THR A 73 4.99 -14.39 -1.97
C THR A 73 4.72 -13.23 -2.91
N GLY A 74 4.87 -12.00 -2.41
CA GLY A 74 4.60 -10.77 -3.17
C GLY A 74 3.12 -10.45 -3.38
N GLY A 75 2.21 -11.23 -2.78
CA GLY A 75 0.77 -11.05 -2.92
C GLY A 75 0.02 -10.68 -1.64
N GLY A 76 0.73 -10.57 -0.53
CA GLY A 76 0.13 -10.23 0.77
C GLY A 76 -0.74 -11.34 1.36
N VAL A 77 -1.63 -10.93 2.27
CA VAL A 77 -2.57 -11.81 2.98
C VAL A 77 -3.96 -11.66 2.39
N TRP A 78 -4.58 -12.80 2.13
CA TRP A 78 -5.94 -12.89 1.60
C TRP A 78 -6.83 -13.68 2.54
N GLU A 79 -8.08 -13.28 2.63
CA GLU A 79 -9.12 -13.93 3.42
C GLU A 79 -10.26 -14.42 2.52
N THR A 80 -10.79 -15.59 2.82
CA THR A 80 -12.09 -16.04 2.37
C THR A 80 -13.02 -16.27 3.56
N ILE A 81 -14.31 -16.01 3.37
CA ILE A 81 -15.37 -16.28 4.35
C ILE A 81 -16.47 -17.18 3.79
N ASP A 82 -16.28 -17.68 2.58
CA ASP A 82 -17.25 -18.50 1.83
C ASP A 82 -16.66 -19.83 1.33
N GLY A 83 -15.58 -20.30 1.99
CA GLY A 83 -14.95 -21.58 1.66
C GLY A 83 -14.09 -21.53 0.41
N GLY A 84 -13.55 -20.35 0.06
CA GLY A 84 -12.63 -20.20 -1.06
C GLY A 84 -13.27 -19.76 -2.37
N LEU A 85 -14.58 -19.49 -2.40
CA LEU A 85 -15.25 -19.00 -3.60
C LEU A 85 -14.83 -17.58 -3.95
N LYS A 86 -14.62 -16.73 -2.92
CA LYS A 86 -14.12 -15.37 -3.08
C LYS A 86 -12.99 -15.12 -2.09
N TRP A 87 -11.98 -14.39 -2.54
CA TRP A 87 -10.85 -13.98 -1.73
C TRP A 87 -10.71 -12.47 -1.75
N LYS A 88 -10.45 -11.89 -0.60
CA LYS A 88 -10.21 -10.45 -0.41
C LYS A 88 -8.81 -10.26 0.15
N ASN A 89 -8.03 -9.35 -0.45
CA ASN A 89 -6.78 -8.91 0.17
C ASN A 89 -7.10 -8.08 1.41
N ILE A 90 -6.42 -8.40 2.52
CA ILE A 90 -6.61 -7.77 3.83
C ILE A 90 -5.31 -7.18 4.40
N SER A 91 -4.22 -7.27 3.66
CA SER A 91 -2.90 -6.71 4.05
C SER A 91 -2.58 -5.37 3.38
N ASP A 92 -3.22 -5.05 2.27
CA ASP A 92 -2.96 -3.82 1.53
C ASP A 92 -3.26 -2.58 2.40
N GLY A 93 -2.32 -1.64 2.40
CA GLY A 93 -2.39 -0.43 3.23
C GLY A 93 -1.90 -0.59 4.67
N PHE A 94 -1.58 -1.82 5.11
CA PHE A 94 -1.04 -2.11 6.44
C PHE A 94 0.38 -2.64 6.41
N PHE A 95 0.70 -3.51 5.45
CA PHE A 95 2.00 -4.16 5.35
C PHE A 95 2.92 -3.36 4.44
N ASN A 96 4.17 -3.19 4.85
CA ASN A 96 5.21 -2.55 4.01
C ASN A 96 5.79 -3.51 2.98
N VAL A 97 5.55 -4.81 3.14
CA VAL A 97 6.08 -5.89 2.31
C VAL A 97 4.96 -6.82 1.86
N GLY A 98 5.06 -7.32 0.66
CA GLY A 98 4.04 -8.22 0.10
C GLY A 98 4.32 -9.71 0.29
N SER A 99 5.50 -10.08 0.78
CA SER A 99 5.85 -11.49 0.96
C SER A 99 5.49 -11.99 2.34
N ILE A 100 4.71 -13.07 2.38
CA ILE A 100 4.25 -13.72 3.60
C ILE A 100 4.99 -15.05 3.75
N GLY A 101 5.49 -15.29 4.95
CA GLY A 101 6.15 -16.54 5.32
C GLY A 101 5.17 -17.51 5.96
N ASP A 102 4.46 -17.07 7.01
CA ASP A 102 3.49 -17.89 7.70
C ASP A 102 2.31 -17.09 8.26
N ILE A 103 1.20 -17.78 8.55
CA ILE A 103 -0.02 -17.23 9.14
C ILE A 103 -0.53 -18.18 10.22
N ALA A 104 -0.73 -17.65 11.42
CA ALA A 104 -1.32 -18.39 12.53
C ALA A 104 -2.56 -17.69 13.08
N VAL A 105 -3.68 -18.38 13.12
CA VAL A 105 -4.90 -17.94 13.78
C VAL A 105 -4.95 -18.55 15.19
N SER A 106 -5.23 -17.73 16.19
CA SER A 106 -5.40 -18.25 17.56
C SER A 106 -6.66 -19.12 17.67
N GLU A 107 -6.49 -20.29 18.26
CA GLU A 107 -7.62 -21.19 18.54
C GLU A 107 -8.53 -20.65 19.65
N SER A 108 -7.94 -19.98 20.65
CA SER A 108 -8.68 -19.42 21.80
C SER A 108 -9.42 -18.12 21.48
N ASP A 109 -8.95 -17.36 20.46
CA ASP A 109 -9.60 -16.15 19.98
C ASP A 109 -9.38 -15.99 18.47
N PRO A 110 -10.34 -16.36 17.62
CA PRO A 110 -10.21 -16.31 16.18
C PRO A 110 -10.09 -14.90 15.60
N ASN A 111 -10.24 -13.85 16.41
CA ASN A 111 -9.95 -12.49 16.01
C ASN A 111 -8.45 -12.16 16.08
N VAL A 112 -7.68 -12.94 16.83
CA VAL A 112 -6.24 -12.77 16.93
C VAL A 112 -5.56 -13.60 15.86
N VAL A 113 -4.90 -12.88 14.93
CA VAL A 113 -4.16 -13.46 13.81
C VAL A 113 -2.75 -12.90 13.79
N TYR A 114 -1.77 -13.77 13.65
CA TYR A 114 -0.36 -13.44 13.49
C TYR A 114 0.09 -13.76 12.06
N VAL A 115 0.91 -12.89 11.52
CA VAL A 115 1.49 -13.06 10.17
C VAL A 115 2.98 -12.78 10.22
N GLY A 116 3.77 -13.75 9.84
CA GLY A 116 5.20 -13.60 9.61
C GLY A 116 5.48 -13.21 8.18
N SER A 117 6.27 -12.17 7.99
CA SER A 117 6.63 -11.69 6.66
C SER A 117 7.93 -12.31 6.14
N GLY A 118 8.12 -12.27 4.81
CA GLY A 118 9.28 -12.80 4.11
C GLY A 118 9.11 -14.24 3.64
N GLU A 119 9.44 -14.52 2.39
CA GLU A 119 9.37 -15.87 1.82
C GLU A 119 10.39 -16.79 2.53
N HIS A 120 9.92 -17.82 3.23
CA HIS A 120 10.79 -18.76 3.95
C HIS A 120 11.37 -19.87 3.06
N ALA A 121 10.70 -20.20 1.97
CA ALA A 121 11.15 -21.25 1.05
C ALA A 121 12.34 -20.76 0.21
N VAL A 122 13.54 -21.09 0.64
CA VAL A 122 14.79 -20.78 -0.09
C VAL A 122 14.80 -21.48 -1.43
N ARG A 123 15.05 -20.74 -2.49
CA ARG A 123 15.04 -21.21 -3.88
C ARG A 123 16.22 -20.64 -4.66
N GLY A 124 16.47 -21.20 -5.85
CA GLY A 124 17.50 -20.73 -6.77
C GLY A 124 17.23 -19.35 -7.41
N VAL A 125 16.07 -18.76 -7.17
CA VAL A 125 15.72 -17.38 -7.54
C VAL A 125 15.64 -16.50 -6.30
N MET A 126 15.58 -15.18 -6.49
CA MET A 126 15.53 -14.22 -5.40
C MET A 126 14.37 -14.51 -4.44
N THR A 127 14.70 -14.55 -3.16
CA THR A 127 13.75 -14.66 -2.05
C THR A 127 13.42 -13.26 -1.54
N SER A 128 12.15 -12.95 -1.47
CA SER A 128 11.67 -11.64 -1.02
C SER A 128 11.75 -11.52 0.50
N TYR A 129 12.36 -10.45 0.98
CA TYR A 129 12.49 -10.17 2.40
C TYR A 129 11.19 -9.69 3.02
N GLY A 130 11.01 -10.02 4.29
CA GLY A 130 10.01 -9.46 5.17
C GLY A 130 10.59 -8.40 6.11
N ASP A 131 9.73 -7.89 6.96
CA ASP A 131 10.00 -6.87 7.96
C ASP A 131 9.43 -7.22 9.35
N GLY A 132 9.39 -8.53 9.66
CA GLY A 132 8.98 -9.03 10.97
C GLY A 132 7.57 -9.60 11.02
N VAL A 133 6.93 -9.45 12.17
CA VAL A 133 5.63 -10.05 12.49
C VAL A 133 4.56 -8.98 12.59
N TYR A 134 3.42 -9.25 11.99
CA TYR A 134 2.20 -8.45 12.10
C TYR A 134 1.14 -9.19 12.92
N LYS A 135 0.38 -8.42 13.70
CA LYS A 135 -0.73 -8.92 14.52
C LYS A 135 -2.01 -8.17 14.19
N SER A 136 -3.09 -8.90 14.06
CA SER A 136 -4.46 -8.39 14.10
C SER A 136 -5.15 -8.88 15.35
N THR A 137 -6.06 -8.06 15.89
CA THR A 137 -6.96 -8.41 17.00
C THR A 137 -8.43 -8.31 16.61
N ASN A 138 -8.69 -8.17 15.31
CA ASN A 138 -10.04 -8.03 14.75
C ASN A 138 -10.22 -8.85 13.47
N GLY A 139 -9.55 -10.00 13.41
CA GLY A 139 -9.70 -10.96 12.31
C GLY A 139 -9.14 -10.46 10.98
N GLY A 140 -8.11 -9.63 11.00
CA GLY A 140 -7.48 -9.12 9.78
C GLY A 140 -8.08 -7.82 9.25
N ALA A 141 -9.03 -7.21 9.96
CA ALA A 141 -9.57 -5.91 9.54
C ALA A 141 -8.56 -4.77 9.66
N THR A 142 -7.67 -4.85 10.65
CA THR A 142 -6.50 -3.96 10.81
C THR A 142 -5.30 -4.74 11.31
N TRP A 143 -4.11 -4.23 11.02
CA TRP A 143 -2.85 -4.87 11.36
C TRP A 143 -1.87 -3.89 11.99
N LYS A 144 -1.03 -4.42 12.88
CA LYS A 144 0.09 -3.71 13.48
C LYS A 144 1.35 -4.55 13.36
N ASN A 145 2.46 -3.96 12.92
CA ASN A 145 3.76 -4.58 13.05
C ASN A 145 4.13 -4.60 14.53
N ILE A 146 4.52 -5.76 15.04
CA ILE A 146 4.83 -6.00 16.46
C ILE A 146 6.30 -6.34 16.71
N GLY A 147 7.14 -6.21 15.68
CA GLY A 147 8.60 -6.33 15.81
C GLY A 147 9.21 -7.47 15.01
N LEU A 148 10.45 -7.81 15.35
CA LEU A 148 11.29 -8.78 14.64
C LEU A 148 11.65 -8.35 13.20
N GLU A 149 11.73 -7.05 12.91
CA GLU A 149 11.94 -6.50 11.56
C GLU A 149 13.23 -7.00 10.90
N LYS A 150 14.26 -7.27 11.71
CA LYS A 150 15.57 -7.73 11.23
C LYS A 150 15.59 -9.21 10.86
N THR A 151 14.57 -9.97 11.24
CA THR A 151 14.56 -11.44 11.02
C THR A 151 14.34 -11.84 9.56
N ARG A 152 13.88 -10.92 8.71
CA ARG A 152 13.74 -11.01 7.26
C ARG A 152 12.84 -12.13 6.73
N HIS A 153 12.92 -13.32 7.28
CA HIS A 153 12.16 -14.48 6.84
C HIS A 153 11.60 -15.22 8.06
N ILE A 154 10.29 -15.19 8.21
CA ILE A 154 9.57 -15.95 9.22
C ILE A 154 9.09 -17.25 8.59
N ALA A 155 9.55 -18.38 9.13
CA ALA A 155 9.26 -19.69 8.55
C ALA A 155 8.01 -20.33 9.14
N ASP A 156 7.72 -20.05 10.42
CA ASP A 156 6.61 -20.67 11.14
C ASP A 156 6.20 -19.83 12.35
N ILE A 157 4.93 -19.85 12.67
CA ILE A 157 4.34 -19.20 13.85
C ILE A 157 3.41 -20.18 14.54
N ALA A 158 3.70 -20.47 15.80
CA ALA A 158 2.84 -21.31 16.63
C ALA A 158 2.24 -20.48 17.77
N VAL A 159 0.91 -20.41 17.83
CA VAL A 159 0.15 -19.75 18.90
C VAL A 159 -0.30 -20.81 19.89
N HIS A 160 -0.17 -20.50 21.18
CA HIS A 160 -0.63 -21.40 22.22
C HIS A 160 -2.15 -21.60 22.12
N PRO A 161 -2.68 -22.84 22.19
CA PRO A 161 -4.08 -23.13 21.88
C PRO A 161 -5.08 -22.44 22.80
N THR A 162 -4.70 -22.17 24.07
CA THR A 162 -5.60 -21.55 25.06
C THR A 162 -5.20 -20.15 25.49
N ASN A 163 -4.10 -19.60 24.95
CA ASN A 163 -3.63 -18.25 25.29
C ASN A 163 -3.01 -17.58 24.04
N SER A 164 -3.79 -16.69 23.43
CA SER A 164 -3.38 -15.96 22.22
C SER A 164 -2.16 -15.05 22.39
N GLY A 165 -1.74 -14.74 23.62
CA GLY A 165 -0.54 -13.96 23.91
C GLY A 165 0.75 -14.78 23.96
N ILE A 166 0.69 -16.11 24.06
CA ILE A 166 1.87 -16.96 24.03
C ILE A 166 2.11 -17.42 22.59
N VAL A 167 3.18 -16.92 21.99
CA VAL A 167 3.50 -17.14 20.57
C VAL A 167 4.96 -17.53 20.41
N TYR A 168 5.22 -18.50 19.57
CA TYR A 168 6.56 -18.87 19.13
C TYR A 168 6.71 -18.53 17.66
N VAL A 169 7.86 -17.95 17.31
CA VAL A 169 8.17 -17.54 15.94
C VAL A 169 9.51 -18.15 15.53
N ALA A 170 9.51 -18.92 14.47
CA ALA A 170 10.72 -19.47 13.87
C ALA A 170 11.23 -18.52 12.78
N ALA A 171 12.34 -17.84 13.04
CA ALA A 171 12.95 -16.89 12.12
C ALA A 171 14.20 -17.46 11.47
N GLN A 172 14.29 -17.40 10.14
CA GLN A 172 15.48 -17.82 9.38
C GLN A 172 16.56 -16.74 9.36
N GLY A 173 16.23 -15.49 9.59
CA GLY A 173 17.13 -14.37 9.38
C GLY A 173 17.49 -14.21 7.90
N THR A 174 18.67 -13.68 7.59
CA THR A 174 19.14 -13.69 6.20
C THR A 174 19.51 -15.09 5.74
N VAL A 175 19.11 -15.46 4.52
CA VAL A 175 19.45 -16.76 3.91
C VAL A 175 20.83 -16.77 3.25
N HIS A 176 21.44 -15.59 3.07
CA HIS A 176 22.67 -15.42 2.30
C HIS A 176 23.95 -15.40 3.18
N GLY A 177 23.85 -15.68 4.46
CA GLY A 177 24.99 -15.74 5.35
C GLY A 177 24.64 -15.95 6.81
N PRO A 178 25.65 -16.10 7.67
CA PRO A 178 25.48 -16.13 9.12
C PRO A 178 24.85 -14.83 9.61
N ASN A 179 23.93 -14.93 10.58
CA ASN A 179 23.32 -13.77 11.23
C ASN A 179 22.83 -14.14 12.62
N ASN A 180 22.74 -13.14 13.49
CA ASN A 180 22.29 -13.28 14.88
C ASN A 180 20.76 -13.26 15.01
N GLU A 181 20.05 -13.00 13.92
CA GLU A 181 18.59 -12.87 13.89
C GLU A 181 17.89 -14.22 13.63
N ARG A 182 18.67 -15.28 13.38
CA ARG A 182 18.14 -16.62 13.20
C ARG A 182 17.88 -17.26 14.54
N GLY A 183 16.68 -17.81 14.72
CA GLY A 183 16.34 -18.52 15.95
C GLY A 183 14.85 -18.68 16.15
N VAL A 184 14.50 -19.21 17.31
CA VAL A 184 13.11 -19.30 17.78
C VAL A 184 12.91 -18.21 18.83
N TYR A 185 11.93 -17.37 18.60
CA TYR A 185 11.52 -16.30 19.50
C TYR A 185 10.23 -16.68 20.21
N LYS A 186 10.08 -16.25 21.44
CA LYS A 186 8.88 -16.46 22.25
C LYS A 186 8.35 -15.11 22.74
N SER A 187 7.06 -14.88 22.54
CA SER A 187 6.30 -13.84 23.22
C SER A 187 5.45 -14.45 24.33
N VAL A 188 5.18 -13.70 25.40
CA VAL A 188 4.28 -14.07 26.50
C VAL A 188 3.12 -13.09 26.65
N ASP A 189 3.13 -12.04 25.87
CA ASP A 189 2.15 -10.93 25.85
C ASP A 189 1.61 -10.63 24.43
N GLY A 190 2.06 -11.40 23.45
CA GLY A 190 1.64 -11.25 22.05
C GLY A 190 2.11 -9.98 21.39
#